data_03e572478ae3c297885ec0a2f1c5002a
#
_entry.id   03e572478ae3c297885ec0a2f1c5002a
#
_cell.length_a   1.000
_cell.length_b   1.000
_cell.length_c   1.000
_cell.angle_alpha   90.00
_cell.angle_beta   90.00
_cell.angle_gamma   90.00
#
_symmetry.space_group_name_H-M   'P 1'
#
loop_
_entity.id
_entity.type
_entity.pdbx_description
1 polymer ?
#
loop_
_entity_poly.entity_id
_entity_poly.type
_entity_poly.pdbx_seq_one_letter_code
_entity_poly.pdbx_strand_id
1 'polypeptide(L)'
;MVDGHTHRNQVWAHRREDGVPGGFWEINTAAHSDWPQQSRLVEIADNRDGTLSIFATMLDHDGPAAYGGRTGDPLVLAGLARELADNDWQQRDSSGRGSVESRNVELLVAAPPALRR
;
A
#
# COMPACT_ATOMS: atom_id res chain seq x y z
N MET A 1 -11.77 -0.92 -3.20
CA MET A 1 -11.11 -2.11 -3.79
C MET A 1 -9.68 -2.14 -3.27
N VAL A 2 -9.17 -3.31 -2.90
CA VAL A 2 -7.76 -3.49 -2.54
C VAL A 2 -7.19 -4.52 -3.50
N ASP A 3 -6.09 -4.22 -4.13
CA ASP A 3 -5.45 -5.07 -5.13
C ASP A 3 -3.92 -4.95 -5.12
N GLY A 4 -3.28 -5.58 -6.09
CA GLY A 4 -1.86 -5.62 -6.32
C GLY A 4 -1.57 -5.73 -7.82
N HIS A 5 -0.69 -6.66 -8.23
CA HIS A 5 -0.34 -6.96 -9.60
C HIS A 5 0.57 -5.93 -10.29
N THR A 6 0.34 -4.64 -10.15
CA THR A 6 1.19 -3.61 -10.78
C THR A 6 2.48 -3.38 -10.00
N HIS A 7 2.63 -3.99 -8.83
CA HIS A 7 3.78 -3.87 -7.91
C HIS A 7 4.09 -2.42 -7.50
N ARG A 8 3.04 -1.58 -7.41
CA ARG A 8 3.17 -0.15 -7.10
C ARG A 8 2.24 0.25 -5.96
N ASN A 9 2.72 1.09 -5.07
CA ASN A 9 1.87 1.71 -4.06
C ASN A 9 1.13 2.89 -4.68
N GLN A 10 -0.16 2.72 -4.92
CA GLN A 10 -1.01 3.74 -5.53
C GLN A 10 -2.40 3.75 -4.88
N VAL A 11 -3.00 4.94 -4.83
CA VAL A 11 -4.37 5.13 -4.36
C VAL A 11 -5.10 6.02 -5.34
N TRP A 12 -6.26 5.56 -5.82
CA TRP A 12 -7.10 6.30 -6.77
C TRP A 12 -8.54 6.43 -6.30
N ALA A 13 -9.12 7.58 -6.58
CA ALA A 13 -10.53 7.81 -6.44
C ALA A 13 -11.24 7.55 -7.79
N HIS A 14 -12.07 6.53 -7.84
CA HIS A 14 -12.95 6.27 -8.97
C HIS A 14 -14.31 6.90 -8.73
N ARG A 15 -14.59 8.00 -9.40
CA ARG A 15 -15.88 8.68 -9.37
C ARG A 15 -16.76 8.16 -10.48
N ARG A 16 -18.06 8.18 -10.26
CA ARG A 16 -19.02 7.90 -11.34
C ARG A 16 -19.02 9.07 -12.34
N GLU A 17 -18.97 8.75 -13.62
CA GLU A 17 -18.91 9.75 -14.70
C GLU A 17 -20.27 10.38 -15.00
N ASP A 18 -21.36 9.72 -14.62
CA ASP A 18 -22.75 10.11 -14.90
C ASP A 18 -23.29 11.19 -13.95
N GLY A 19 -22.47 11.74 -13.08
CA GLY A 19 -22.89 12.73 -12.07
C GLY A 19 -23.74 12.16 -10.94
N VAL A 20 -23.99 10.85 -10.91
CA VAL A 20 -24.66 10.18 -9.81
C VAL A 20 -23.69 10.09 -8.63
N PRO A 21 -24.15 10.42 -7.39
CA PRO A 21 -23.31 10.26 -6.21
C PRO A 21 -22.81 8.83 -6.05
N GLY A 22 -21.52 8.67 -5.75
CA GLY A 22 -20.92 7.38 -5.51
C GLY A 22 -19.54 7.26 -6.17
N GLY A 23 -18.96 6.08 -6.00
CA GLY A 23 -17.61 5.75 -6.46
C GLY A 23 -16.95 4.80 -5.49
N PHE A 24 -15.66 4.58 -5.66
CA PHE A 24 -14.87 3.75 -4.75
C PHE A 24 -13.40 4.19 -4.75
N TRP A 25 -12.72 3.83 -3.69
CA TRP A 25 -11.27 3.93 -3.62
C TRP A 25 -10.63 2.64 -4.10
N GLU A 26 -9.63 2.76 -4.95
CA GLU A 26 -8.73 1.68 -5.31
C GLU A 26 -7.40 1.87 -4.57
N ILE A 27 -6.98 0.83 -3.87
CA ILE A 27 -5.74 0.81 -3.09
C ILE A 27 -4.89 -0.32 -3.66
N ASN A 28 -3.86 0.03 -4.43
CA ASN A 28 -2.89 -0.91 -4.95
C ASN A 28 -1.66 -0.94 -4.06
N THR A 29 -1.13 -2.14 -3.82
CA THR A 29 0.02 -2.35 -2.94
C THR A 29 1.17 -2.95 -3.73
N ALA A 30 2.39 -2.48 -3.46
CA ALA A 30 3.62 -3.03 -4.01
C ALA A 30 3.80 -4.51 -3.65
N ALA A 31 4.65 -5.20 -4.39
CA ALA A 31 4.96 -6.60 -4.15
C ALA A 31 5.97 -6.81 -3.03
N HIS A 32 6.04 -8.05 -2.52
CA HIS A 32 7.09 -8.48 -1.61
C HIS A 32 8.37 -8.93 -2.33
N SER A 33 8.28 -9.21 -3.64
CA SER A 33 9.41 -9.68 -4.46
C SER A 33 10.21 -8.55 -5.09
N ASP A 34 9.53 -7.45 -5.44
CA ASP A 34 10.13 -6.33 -6.13
C ASP A 34 10.29 -5.13 -5.20
N TRP A 35 11.13 -4.18 -5.57
CA TRP A 35 11.24 -2.92 -4.85
C TRP A 35 9.88 -2.21 -4.74
N PRO A 36 9.48 -1.74 -3.53
CA PRO A 36 10.24 -1.64 -2.27
C PRO A 36 10.02 -2.79 -1.27
N GLN A 37 9.37 -3.88 -1.64
CA GLN A 37 9.12 -5.05 -0.77
C GLN A 37 8.29 -4.69 0.47
N GLN A 38 7.16 -4.07 0.26
CA GLN A 38 6.29 -3.55 1.32
C GLN A 38 4.93 -4.25 1.34
N SER A 39 4.31 -4.23 2.50
CA SER A 39 2.93 -4.64 2.74
C SER A 39 2.08 -3.43 3.10
N ARG A 40 0.77 -3.63 3.20
CA ARG A 40 -0.16 -2.60 3.65
C ARG A 40 -1.18 -3.18 4.62
N LEU A 41 -1.31 -2.53 5.78
CA LEU A 41 -2.42 -2.76 6.68
C LEU A 41 -3.60 -1.89 6.23
N VAL A 42 -4.78 -2.49 6.11
CA VAL A 42 -6.03 -1.77 5.80
C VAL A 42 -6.99 -1.95 6.97
N GLU A 43 -7.40 -0.84 7.58
CA GLU A 43 -8.34 -0.80 8.68
C GLU A 43 -9.56 0.00 8.28
N ILE A 44 -10.75 -0.40 8.75
CA ILE A 44 -12.00 0.32 8.52
C ILE A 44 -12.58 0.73 9.86
N ALA A 45 -12.82 2.01 10.04
CA ALA A 45 -13.40 2.58 11.25
C ALA A 45 -14.75 3.26 10.97
N ASP A 46 -15.73 3.07 11.85
CA ASP A 46 -16.98 3.81 11.84
C ASP A 46 -16.81 5.11 12.63
N ASN A 47 -16.89 6.24 11.94
CA ASN A 47 -16.74 7.58 12.54
C ASN A 47 -18.00 8.03 13.32
N ARG A 48 -19.09 7.28 13.24
CA ARG A 48 -20.39 7.59 13.90
C ARG A 48 -21.00 8.93 13.50
N ASP A 49 -20.57 9.50 12.38
CA ASP A 49 -21.08 10.74 11.79
C ASP A 49 -21.72 10.51 10.41
N GLY A 50 -21.93 9.25 10.03
CA GLY A 50 -22.42 8.84 8.72
C GLY A 50 -21.33 8.57 7.70
N THR A 51 -20.07 8.55 8.15
CA THR A 51 -18.91 8.19 7.32
C THR A 51 -18.13 7.01 7.90
N LEU A 52 -17.36 6.35 7.05
CA LEU A 52 -16.32 5.39 7.43
C LEU A 52 -14.96 5.92 6.98
N SER A 53 -13.95 5.75 7.81
CA SER A 53 -12.55 5.92 7.44
C SER A 53 -11.94 4.58 7.03
N ILE A 54 -11.22 4.58 5.92
CA ILE A 54 -10.34 3.48 5.50
C ILE A 54 -8.91 3.98 5.68
N PHE A 55 -8.23 3.46 6.70
CA PHE A 55 -6.80 3.73 6.91
C PHE A 55 -6.01 2.70 6.12
N ALA A 56 -5.07 3.17 5.32
CA ALA A 56 -4.13 2.32 4.60
C ALA A 56 -2.72 2.70 5.04
N THR A 57 -2.09 1.83 5.86
CA THR A 57 -0.80 2.07 6.49
C THR A 57 0.25 1.17 5.89
N MET A 58 1.37 1.75 5.45
CA MET A 58 2.48 0.99 4.92
C MET A 58 3.20 0.24 6.04
N LEU A 59 3.47 -1.04 5.78
CA LEU A 59 4.31 -1.89 6.62
C LEU A 59 5.59 -2.22 5.87
N ASP A 60 6.69 -2.10 6.57
CA ASP A 60 8.01 -2.40 6.06
C ASP A 60 8.69 -3.44 6.93
N HIS A 61 9.65 -4.18 6.41
CA HIS A 61 10.45 -5.10 7.22
C HIS A 61 11.65 -4.37 7.84
N ASP A 62 12.11 -4.87 8.97
CA ASP A 62 13.24 -4.32 9.75
C ASP A 62 14.59 -4.95 9.32
N GLY A 63 14.72 -5.38 8.08
CA GLY A 63 15.96 -5.90 7.54
C GLY A 63 17.03 -4.79 7.46
N PRO A 64 18.30 -5.09 7.79
CA PRO A 64 19.38 -4.11 7.75
C PRO A 64 19.57 -3.54 6.34
N ALA A 65 19.98 -2.27 6.26
CA ALA A 65 20.26 -1.61 4.99
C ALA A 65 21.50 -2.17 4.27
N ALA A 66 22.41 -2.81 5.01
CA ALA A 66 23.61 -3.41 4.45
C ALA A 66 23.70 -4.89 4.80
N TYR A 67 24.00 -5.72 3.79
CA TYR A 67 24.20 -7.14 3.97
C TYR A 67 25.52 -7.42 4.68
N GLY A 68 25.45 -7.98 5.91
CA GLY A 68 26.61 -8.31 6.74
C GLY A 68 27.25 -9.68 6.46
N GLY A 69 26.94 -10.34 5.35
CA GLY A 69 27.55 -11.63 4.95
C GLY A 69 26.99 -12.86 5.70
N ARG A 70 25.99 -12.73 6.56
CA ARG A 70 25.40 -13.84 7.34
C ARG A 70 24.11 -14.32 6.72
N THR A 71 24.09 -15.55 6.22
CA THR A 71 22.91 -16.13 5.56
C THR A 71 21.96 -16.89 6.50
N GLY A 72 22.31 -17.05 7.77
CA GLY A 72 21.50 -17.75 8.78
C GLY A 72 20.46 -16.87 9.49
N ASP A 73 20.44 -15.57 9.23
CA ASP A 73 19.53 -14.62 9.86
C ASP A 73 18.46 -14.16 8.85
N PRO A 74 17.17 -14.43 9.09
CA PRO A 74 16.10 -14.03 8.17
C PRO A 74 16.02 -12.52 7.91
N LEU A 75 16.33 -11.67 8.90
CA LEU A 75 16.33 -10.21 8.71
C LEU A 75 17.48 -9.76 7.81
N VAL A 76 18.64 -10.38 7.96
CA VAL A 76 19.79 -10.11 7.07
C VAL A 76 19.47 -10.53 5.63
N LEU A 77 18.81 -11.68 5.44
CA LEU A 77 18.36 -12.13 4.13
C LEU A 77 17.28 -11.19 3.53
N ALA A 78 16.38 -10.67 4.35
CA ALA A 78 15.39 -9.67 3.91
C ALA A 78 16.08 -8.37 3.45
N GLY A 79 17.10 -7.91 4.17
CA GLY A 79 17.93 -6.77 3.75
C GLY A 79 18.64 -7.00 2.42
N LEU A 80 19.24 -8.18 2.24
CA LEU A 80 19.87 -8.57 0.98
C LEU A 80 18.85 -8.62 -0.18
N ALA A 81 17.67 -9.21 0.07
CA ALA A 81 16.63 -9.30 -0.95
C ALA A 81 16.18 -7.91 -1.42
N ARG A 82 16.04 -6.95 -0.50
CA ARG A 82 15.72 -5.56 -0.82
C ARG A 82 16.82 -4.88 -1.63
N GLU A 83 18.09 -5.08 -1.27
CA GLU A 83 19.23 -4.54 -2.02
C GLU A 83 19.25 -5.09 -3.46
N LEU A 84 19.01 -6.40 -3.63
CA LEU A 84 18.92 -7.00 -4.95
C LEU A 84 17.74 -6.47 -5.76
N ALA A 85 16.58 -6.29 -5.13
CA ALA A 85 15.39 -5.72 -5.78
C ALA A 85 15.61 -4.26 -6.20
N ASP A 86 16.28 -3.44 -5.39
CA ASP A 86 16.62 -2.04 -5.73
C ASP A 86 17.63 -1.96 -6.89
N ASN A 87 18.50 -2.96 -7.01
CA ASN A 87 19.50 -3.03 -8.08
C ASN A 87 19.02 -3.77 -9.34
N ASP A 88 17.77 -4.25 -9.36
CA ASP A 88 17.21 -4.89 -10.55
C ASP A 88 17.08 -3.88 -11.69
N TRP A 89 17.84 -4.10 -12.75
CA TRP A 89 17.84 -3.23 -13.92
C TRP A 89 16.49 -3.17 -14.66
N GLN A 90 15.63 -4.20 -14.49
CA GLN A 90 14.28 -4.25 -15.05
C GLN A 90 13.31 -3.34 -14.28
N GLN A 91 13.62 -3.04 -13.02
CA GLN A 91 12.81 -2.26 -12.10
C GLN A 91 13.36 -0.84 -11.86
N ARG A 92 14.34 -0.39 -12.64
CA ARG A 92 14.99 0.92 -12.45
C ARG A 92 14.04 2.12 -12.49
N ASP A 93 12.88 1.96 -13.07
CA ASP A 93 11.82 2.98 -13.07
C ASP A 93 11.00 2.99 -11.77
N SER A 94 11.58 2.54 -10.72
CA SER A 94 11.12 2.23 -9.36
C SER A 94 9.94 3.06 -8.81
N SER A 95 8.89 3.19 -9.60
CA SER A 95 7.61 3.77 -9.18
C SER A 95 6.86 2.89 -8.16
N GLY A 96 7.39 1.69 -7.84
CA GLY A 96 6.82 0.78 -6.86
C GLY A 96 6.59 1.41 -5.49
N ARG A 97 7.44 2.34 -5.08
CA ARG A 97 7.33 3.09 -3.83
C ARG A 97 6.08 3.97 -3.75
N GLY A 98 5.58 4.43 -4.87
CA GLY A 98 4.46 5.35 -4.95
C GLY A 98 4.76 6.76 -4.42
N SER A 99 3.85 7.70 -4.65
CA SER A 99 3.91 9.05 -4.10
C SER A 99 3.63 9.04 -2.59
N VAL A 100 3.95 10.14 -1.90
CA VAL A 100 3.67 10.29 -0.46
C VAL A 100 2.18 10.15 -0.18
N GLU A 101 1.33 10.70 -1.06
CA GLU A 101 -0.13 10.67 -0.95
C GLU A 101 -0.73 9.28 -1.19
N SER A 102 0.07 8.35 -1.72
CA SER A 102 -0.34 6.97 -1.97
C SER A 102 0.17 5.97 -0.92
N ARG A 103 0.81 6.43 0.13
CA ARG A 103 1.40 5.55 1.16
C ARG A 103 0.51 5.42 2.39
N ASN A 104 0.65 6.30 3.36
CA ASN A 104 -0.16 6.30 4.58
C ASN A 104 -1.31 7.29 4.38
N VAL A 105 -2.52 6.77 4.27
CA VAL A 105 -3.68 7.58 3.92
C VAL A 105 -4.88 7.23 4.79
N GLU A 106 -5.74 8.22 4.98
CA GLU A 106 -7.11 8.05 5.44
C GLU A 106 -8.04 8.41 4.26
N LEU A 107 -8.92 7.48 3.91
CA LEU A 107 -9.87 7.61 2.81
C LEU A 107 -11.28 7.58 3.37
N LEU A 108 -12.06 8.63 3.12
CA LEU A 108 -13.43 8.73 3.59
C LEU A 108 -14.40 8.15 2.57
N VAL A 109 -15.38 7.40 3.07
CA VAL A 109 -16.54 6.92 2.31
C VAL A 109 -17.82 7.13 3.10
N ALA A 110 -18.95 7.32 2.41
CA ALA A 110 -20.24 7.37 3.09
C ALA A 110 -20.56 6.02 3.75
N ALA A 111 -20.98 6.03 5.00
CA ALA A 111 -21.42 4.81 5.67
C ALA A 111 -22.66 4.24 4.97
N PRO A 112 -22.77 2.91 4.84
CA PRO A 112 -23.98 2.27 4.32
C PRO A 112 -25.18 2.58 5.23
N PRO A 113 -26.42 2.56 4.72
CA PRO A 113 -27.61 2.92 5.50
C PRO A 113 -27.75 2.17 6.84
N ALA A 114 -27.30 0.93 6.89
CA ALA A 114 -27.36 0.11 8.11
C ALA A 114 -26.45 0.61 9.25
N LEU A 115 -25.42 1.41 8.94
CA LEU A 115 -24.50 2.00 9.91
C LEU A 115 -24.76 3.49 10.18
N ARG A 116 -25.70 4.11 9.45
CA ARG A 116 -26.09 5.50 9.70
C ARG A 116 -27.02 5.54 10.90
N ARG A 117 -26.53 6.03 12.02
CA ARG A 117 -27.31 6.22 13.25
C ARG A 117 -27.81 7.67 13.34
#